data_38b6437e55de792b855c2c21b81c41bc
#
_entry.id   38b6437e55de792b855c2c21b81c41bc
#
_cell.length_a   1.000
_cell.length_b   1.000
_cell.length_c   1.000
_cell.angle_alpha   90.00
_cell.angle_beta   90.00
_cell.angle_gamma   90.00
#
_symmetry.space_group_name_H-M   'P 1'
#
loop_
_entity.id
_entity.type
_entity.pdbx_description
1 polymer ?
#
loop_
_entity_poly.entity_id
_entity_poly.type
_entity_poly.pdbx_seq_one_letter_code
_entity_poly.pdbx_strand_id
1 'polypeptide(L)'
;MPKGPSLDPKVKRLAMQVEDHPLDYARFEGVIPEGEYGGGTVMVWDIGTYRPEEDESFDGAMRKGRIVFTLGGKKLKGGWVLVRTRGRQWLLMKRHDRYTSTVDITTEKPRSVLSRRLLAGIARDEGGNVAKAATGDPT
;
A
#
# COMPACT_ATOMS: atom_id res chain seq x y z
N MET A 1 1.79 -2.99 3.70
CA MET A 1 0.75 -4.00 3.37
C MET A 1 1.42 -5.29 2.94
N PRO A 2 1.40 -6.33 3.78
CA PRO A 2 2.14 -7.56 3.47
C PRO A 2 1.72 -8.27 2.18
N LYS A 3 0.41 -8.26 1.89
CA LYS A 3 -0.12 -8.92 0.69
C LYS A 3 -0.54 -7.94 -0.40
N GLY A 4 -0.33 -6.65 -0.16
CA GLY A 4 -0.80 -5.62 -1.06
C GLY A 4 -2.32 -5.44 -1.04
N PRO A 5 -2.85 -4.48 -1.81
CA PRO A 5 -4.29 -4.25 -1.90
C PRO A 5 -5.00 -5.27 -2.79
N SER A 6 -6.31 -5.38 -2.63
CA SER A 6 -7.16 -6.19 -3.49
C SER A 6 -8.29 -5.34 -4.08
N LEU A 7 -8.62 -5.57 -5.33
CA LEU A 7 -9.76 -4.91 -6.00
C LEU A 7 -11.09 -5.61 -5.73
N ASP A 8 -11.07 -6.73 -5.02
CA ASP A 8 -12.27 -7.50 -4.66
C ASP A 8 -12.83 -6.97 -3.33
N PRO A 9 -14.07 -6.43 -3.32
CA PRO A 9 -14.67 -5.89 -2.11
C PRO A 9 -14.84 -6.91 -0.96
N LYS A 10 -14.79 -8.18 -1.26
CA LYS A 10 -14.89 -9.24 -0.25
C LYS A 10 -13.58 -9.48 0.48
N VAL A 11 -12.48 -8.95 -0.03
CA VAL A 11 -11.14 -9.20 0.51
C VAL A 11 -10.73 -8.03 1.40
N LYS A 12 -10.30 -8.36 2.62
CA LYS A 12 -9.75 -7.39 3.56
C LYS A 12 -8.25 -7.58 3.63
N ARG A 13 -7.50 -6.48 3.46
CA ARG A 13 -6.03 -6.53 3.48
C ARG A 13 -5.49 -5.73 4.64
N LEU A 14 -4.53 -6.30 5.33
CA LEU A 14 -3.85 -5.63 6.43
C LEU A 14 -3.03 -4.46 5.93
N ALA A 15 -3.25 -3.28 6.51
CA ALA A 15 -2.46 -2.08 6.29
C ALA A 15 -1.95 -1.61 7.64
N MET A 16 -0.63 -1.51 7.78
CA MET A 16 -0.01 -1.11 9.04
C MET A 16 0.30 0.39 8.99
N GLN A 17 -0.20 1.11 9.99
CA GLN A 17 0.15 2.51 10.17
C GLN A 17 1.58 2.62 10.66
N VAL A 18 2.38 3.38 9.96
CA VAL A 18 3.78 3.64 10.34
C VAL A 18 3.91 5.06 10.87
N GLU A 19 5.10 5.39 11.37
CA GLU A 19 5.38 6.75 11.84
C GLU A 19 5.30 7.73 10.69
N ASP A 20 4.94 8.98 11.01
CA ASP A 20 4.91 10.04 10.01
C ASP A 20 6.30 10.25 9.43
N HIS A 21 6.34 10.44 8.12
CA HIS A 21 7.58 10.65 7.39
C HIS A 21 7.55 12.01 6.66
N PRO A 22 8.72 12.62 6.39
CA PRO A 22 8.77 13.76 5.49
C PRO A 22 8.21 13.40 4.11
N LEU A 23 7.66 14.40 3.41
CA LEU A 23 7.06 14.17 2.09
C LEU A 23 8.05 13.59 1.07
N ASP A 24 9.33 13.93 1.19
CA ASP A 24 10.39 13.37 0.33
C ASP A 24 10.45 11.86 0.40
N TYR A 25 10.09 11.30 1.53
CA TYR A 25 10.11 9.85 1.76
C TYR A 25 9.05 9.11 0.94
N ALA A 26 8.04 9.81 0.44
CA ALA A 26 6.99 9.19 -0.38
C ALA A 26 7.51 8.57 -1.67
N ARG A 27 8.70 8.97 -2.12
CA ARG A 27 9.33 8.40 -3.31
C ARG A 27 10.52 7.51 -3.00
N PHE A 28 10.68 7.14 -1.73
CA PHE A 28 11.80 6.31 -1.31
C PHE A 28 11.58 4.86 -1.73
N GLU A 29 12.57 4.30 -2.40
CA GLU A 29 12.69 2.86 -2.67
C GLU A 29 14.07 2.41 -2.21
N GLY A 30 14.11 1.33 -1.44
CA GLY A 30 15.37 0.86 -0.90
C GLY A 30 15.17 -0.14 0.21
N VAL A 31 16.11 -0.16 1.15
CA VAL A 31 16.13 -1.12 2.25
C VAL A 31 16.12 -0.38 3.58
N ILE A 32 15.17 -0.73 4.43
CA ILE A 32 15.10 -0.25 5.81
C ILE A 32 15.76 -1.32 6.69
N PRO A 33 16.60 -0.91 7.68
CA PRO A 33 17.28 -1.88 8.55
C PRO A 33 16.32 -2.85 9.21
N GLU A 34 16.72 -4.11 9.30
CA GLU A 34 15.96 -5.13 10.02
C GLU A 34 15.91 -4.79 11.51
N GLY A 35 14.83 -5.21 12.16
CA GLY A 35 14.59 -4.91 13.56
C GLY A 35 13.82 -3.62 13.81
N GLU A 36 13.73 -2.73 12.83
CA GLU A 36 12.85 -1.59 12.88
C GLU A 36 11.46 -1.95 12.36
N TYR A 37 10.45 -1.25 12.85
CA TYR A 37 9.08 -1.46 12.39
C TYR A 37 8.98 -1.12 10.89
N GLY A 38 8.52 -2.09 10.10
CA GLY A 38 8.47 -1.94 8.64
C GLY A 38 9.80 -2.17 7.95
N GLY A 39 10.79 -2.78 8.64
CA GLY A 39 12.08 -3.08 8.05
C GLY A 39 11.99 -4.04 6.87
N GLY A 40 12.96 -3.95 5.97
CA GLY A 40 13.05 -4.75 4.76
C GLY A 40 13.09 -3.91 3.50
N THR A 41 12.79 -4.53 2.36
CA THR A 41 12.80 -3.85 1.07
C THR A 41 11.50 -3.09 0.85
N VAL A 42 11.62 -1.83 0.45
CA VAL A 42 10.49 -0.92 0.24
C VAL A 42 10.38 -0.55 -1.23
N MET A 43 9.16 -0.67 -1.74
CA MET A 43 8.81 -0.31 -3.11
C MET A 43 7.68 0.74 -3.09
N VAL A 44 7.79 1.72 -3.96
CA VAL A 44 6.64 2.60 -4.26
C VAL A 44 5.81 1.92 -5.35
N TRP A 45 4.82 1.15 -4.91
CA TRP A 45 4.04 0.31 -5.81
C TRP A 45 3.00 1.10 -6.60
N ASP A 46 2.43 2.13 -6.01
CA ASP A 46 1.49 3.02 -6.69
C ASP A 46 1.66 4.45 -6.19
N ILE A 47 1.28 5.40 -7.02
CA ILE A 47 1.31 6.83 -6.69
C ILE A 47 0.15 7.53 -7.38
N GLY A 48 -0.36 8.56 -6.76
CA GLY A 48 -1.47 9.34 -7.31
C GLY A 48 -2.05 10.27 -6.27
N THR A 49 -3.34 10.54 -6.41
CA THR A 49 -4.09 11.42 -5.52
C THR A 49 -5.12 10.62 -4.74
N TYR A 50 -5.50 11.16 -3.59
CA TYR A 50 -6.65 10.65 -2.86
C TYR A 50 -7.58 11.79 -2.47
N ARG A 51 -8.85 11.47 -2.31
CA ARG A 51 -9.87 12.44 -1.90
C ARG A 51 -10.82 11.80 -0.90
N PRO A 52 -10.99 12.38 0.31
CA PRO A 52 -12.01 11.91 1.24
C PRO A 52 -13.40 12.05 0.60
N GLU A 53 -14.26 11.09 0.83
CA GLU A 53 -15.64 11.15 0.30
C GLU A 53 -16.56 12.00 1.17
N GLU A 54 -16.23 12.19 2.43
CA GLU A 54 -17.04 12.95 3.38
C GLU A 54 -16.37 14.28 3.70
N ASP A 55 -17.18 15.28 4.08
CA ASP A 55 -16.70 16.60 4.53
C ASP A 55 -16.02 16.54 5.90
N GLU A 56 -15.35 15.46 6.18
CA GLU A 56 -14.68 15.25 7.43
C GLU A 56 -13.18 15.48 7.24
N SER A 57 -12.55 16.11 8.23
CA SER A 57 -11.11 16.26 8.21
C SER A 57 -10.43 14.90 8.29
N PHE A 58 -9.22 14.79 7.73
CA PHE A 58 -8.41 13.58 7.83
C PHE A 58 -8.18 13.20 9.29
N ASP A 59 -7.88 14.16 10.16
CA ASP A 59 -7.67 13.90 11.58
C ASP A 59 -8.92 13.37 12.26
N GLY A 60 -10.10 13.88 11.90
CA GLY A 60 -11.37 13.38 12.40
C GLY A 60 -11.63 11.94 11.99
N ALA A 61 -11.39 11.62 10.73
CA ALA A 61 -11.53 10.27 10.21
C ALA A 61 -10.55 9.29 10.89
N MET A 62 -9.31 9.73 11.09
CA MET A 62 -8.29 8.95 11.81
C MET A 62 -8.73 8.63 13.23
N ARG A 63 -9.30 9.61 13.95
CA ARG A 63 -9.78 9.40 15.32
C ARG A 63 -10.96 8.42 15.38
N LYS A 64 -11.85 8.49 14.41
CA LYS A 64 -12.98 7.55 14.32
C LYS A 64 -12.52 6.14 13.96
N GLY A 65 -11.35 6.00 13.34
CA GLY A 65 -10.86 4.71 12.88
C GLY A 65 -11.55 4.21 11.62
N ARG A 66 -12.09 5.12 10.81
CA ARG A 66 -12.71 4.78 9.52
C ARG A 66 -12.50 5.92 8.54
N ILE A 67 -11.86 5.59 7.43
CA ILE A 67 -11.57 6.57 6.37
C ILE A 67 -12.16 6.04 5.07
N VAL A 68 -13.09 6.78 4.50
CA VAL A 68 -13.69 6.48 3.19
C VAL A 68 -13.14 7.49 2.20
N PHE A 69 -12.56 6.99 1.11
CA PHE A 69 -11.84 7.85 0.19
C PHE A 69 -11.85 7.29 -1.24
N THR A 70 -11.51 8.16 -2.18
CA THR A 70 -11.35 7.78 -3.59
C THR A 70 -9.89 7.92 -3.96
N LEU A 71 -9.35 6.91 -4.63
CA LEU A 71 -7.99 6.94 -5.16
C LEU A 71 -7.99 7.24 -6.66
N GLY A 72 -7.04 8.09 -7.06
CA GLY A 72 -6.71 8.34 -8.45
C GLY A 72 -5.25 8.01 -8.68
N GLY A 73 -4.86 6.75 -8.47
CA GLY A 73 -3.52 6.25 -8.68
C GLY A 73 -3.29 5.77 -10.10
N LYS A 74 -2.10 5.32 -10.37
CA LYS A 74 -1.77 4.70 -11.67
C LYS A 74 -2.32 3.28 -11.77
N LYS A 75 -2.39 2.57 -10.63
CA LYS A 75 -2.90 1.20 -10.55
C LYS A 75 -4.22 1.11 -9.81
N LEU A 76 -4.36 1.84 -8.70
CA LEU A 76 -5.54 1.80 -7.85
C LEU A 76 -6.43 3.00 -8.14
N LYS A 77 -7.70 2.73 -8.40
CA LYS A 77 -8.69 3.76 -8.71
C LYS A 77 -10.00 3.45 -7.99
N GLY A 78 -10.85 4.48 -7.88
CA GLY A 78 -12.18 4.32 -7.32
C GLY A 78 -12.23 4.40 -5.81
N GLY A 79 -13.31 3.86 -5.24
CA GLY A 79 -13.63 3.99 -3.83
C GLY A 79 -13.00 2.91 -2.97
N TRP A 80 -12.55 3.33 -1.79
CA TRP A 80 -11.87 2.48 -0.81
C TRP A 80 -12.28 2.85 0.60
N VAL A 81 -12.06 1.95 1.53
CA VAL A 81 -12.25 2.23 2.95
C VAL A 81 -11.12 1.60 3.77
N LEU A 82 -10.63 2.36 4.75
CA LEU A 82 -9.69 1.90 5.77
C LEU A 82 -10.43 1.88 7.10
N VAL A 83 -10.35 0.75 7.80
CA VAL A 83 -10.95 0.58 9.12
C VAL A 83 -9.89 0.12 10.09
N ARG A 84 -9.73 0.86 11.21
CA ARG A 84 -8.81 0.46 12.27
C ARG A 84 -9.39 -0.74 13.02
N THR A 85 -8.59 -1.77 13.19
CA THR A 85 -8.96 -2.93 13.98
C THR A 85 -8.37 -2.85 15.38
N ARG A 86 -7.10 -2.47 15.49
CA ARG A 86 -6.41 -2.38 16.78
C ARG A 86 -5.11 -1.60 16.63
N GLY A 87 -4.89 -0.58 17.46
CA GLY A 87 -3.64 0.17 17.48
C GLY A 87 -3.29 0.76 16.12
N ARG A 88 -2.23 0.28 15.52
CA ARG A 88 -1.77 0.71 14.19
C ARG A 88 -2.20 -0.24 13.07
N GLN A 89 -3.03 -1.22 13.38
CA GLN A 89 -3.53 -2.17 12.39
C GLN A 89 -4.83 -1.68 11.78
N TRP A 90 -4.85 -1.60 10.46
CA TRP A 90 -6.00 -1.21 9.67
C TRP A 90 -6.31 -2.28 8.64
N LEU A 91 -7.55 -2.33 8.20
CA LEU A 91 -7.95 -3.15 7.06
C LEU A 91 -8.34 -2.24 5.90
N LEU A 92 -7.77 -2.52 4.74
CA LEU A 92 -8.10 -1.83 3.50
C LEU A 92 -9.04 -2.71 2.67
N MET A 93 -10.14 -2.11 2.22
CA MET A 93 -11.14 -2.80 1.41
C MET A 93 -11.54 -1.96 0.23
N LYS A 94 -11.76 -2.61 -0.91
CA LYS A 94 -12.31 -1.96 -2.09
C LYS A 94 -13.81 -1.81 -1.95
N ARG A 95 -14.35 -0.65 -2.31
CA ARG A 95 -15.79 -0.45 -2.42
C ARG A 95 -16.27 -0.89 -3.80
N HIS A 96 -17.54 -1.28 -3.88
CA HIS A 96 -18.14 -1.65 -5.17
C HIS A 96 -18.23 -0.44 -6.10
N ASP A 97 -17.59 -0.54 -7.27
CA ASP A 97 -17.70 0.43 -8.37
C ASP A 97 -17.17 -0.22 -9.66
N ARG A 98 -17.01 0.57 -10.71
CA ARG A 98 -16.55 0.06 -12.00
C ARG A 98 -15.12 -0.47 -11.99
N TYR A 99 -14.36 -0.18 -10.94
CA TYR A 99 -12.98 -0.66 -10.79
C TYR A 99 -12.86 -1.95 -9.98
N THR A 100 -13.99 -2.47 -9.52
CA THR A 100 -14.04 -3.75 -8.78
C THR A 100 -13.62 -4.89 -9.70
N SER A 101 -12.77 -5.78 -9.17
CA SER A 101 -12.26 -6.92 -9.92
C SER A 101 -11.82 -8.03 -8.98
N THR A 102 -11.95 -9.28 -9.42
CA THR A 102 -11.41 -10.44 -8.71
C THR A 102 -10.00 -10.76 -9.16
N VAL A 103 -9.48 -10.07 -10.16
CA VAL A 103 -8.11 -10.23 -10.63
C VAL A 103 -7.14 -9.70 -9.58
N ASP A 104 -6.06 -10.45 -9.32
CA ASP A 104 -5.03 -10.03 -8.38
C ASP A 104 -4.12 -8.99 -9.03
N ILE A 105 -4.37 -7.72 -8.69
CA ILE A 105 -3.62 -6.60 -9.28
C ILE A 105 -2.14 -6.63 -8.88
N THR A 106 -1.81 -7.21 -7.74
CA THR A 106 -0.39 -7.30 -7.33
C THR A 106 0.37 -8.30 -8.19
N THR A 107 -0.30 -9.31 -8.72
CA THR A 107 0.29 -10.26 -9.66
C THR A 107 0.35 -9.68 -11.07
N GLU A 108 -0.67 -8.96 -11.50
CA GLU A 108 -0.69 -8.36 -12.84
C GLU A 108 0.23 -7.15 -12.98
N LYS A 109 0.36 -6.35 -11.94
CA LYS A 109 1.14 -5.11 -11.94
C LYS A 109 2.07 -5.07 -10.74
N PRO A 110 3.08 -5.95 -10.69
CA PRO A 110 3.90 -6.12 -9.48
C PRO A 110 5.01 -5.10 -9.32
N ARG A 111 5.31 -4.31 -10.35
CA ARG A 111 6.51 -3.48 -10.37
C ARG A 111 6.28 -2.10 -9.78
N SER A 112 7.38 -1.51 -9.27
CA SER A 112 7.39 -0.12 -8.85
C SER A 112 6.87 0.81 -9.96
N VAL A 113 6.06 1.81 -9.59
CA VAL A 113 5.62 2.85 -10.53
C VAL A 113 6.72 3.87 -10.80
N LEU A 114 7.76 3.93 -9.95
CA LEU A 114 8.86 4.87 -10.09
C LEU A 114 10.02 4.26 -10.87
N SER A 115 10.53 3.09 -10.42
CA SER A 115 11.73 2.47 -11.00
C SER A 115 11.44 1.28 -11.89
N ARG A 116 10.21 0.77 -11.87
CA ARG A 116 9.76 -0.42 -12.60
C ARG A 116 10.46 -1.71 -12.18
N ARG A 117 11.12 -1.70 -11.02
CA ARG A 117 11.77 -2.88 -10.46
C ARG A 117 10.77 -3.73 -9.69
N LEU A 118 11.03 -5.03 -9.59
CA LEU A 118 10.42 -5.90 -8.59
C LEU A 118 11.12 -5.71 -7.25
N LEU A 119 10.52 -6.23 -6.16
CA LEU A 119 11.14 -6.13 -4.84
C LEU A 119 12.53 -6.75 -4.81
N ALA A 120 12.71 -7.92 -5.43
CA ALA A 120 14.01 -8.57 -5.53
C ALA A 120 15.04 -7.68 -6.24
N GLY A 121 14.62 -6.94 -7.27
CA GLY A 121 15.49 -6.01 -7.99
C GLY A 121 15.94 -4.84 -7.14
N ILE A 122 15.02 -4.28 -6.35
CA ILE A 122 15.36 -3.19 -5.42
C ILE A 122 16.33 -3.69 -4.36
N ALA A 123 16.07 -4.86 -3.77
CA ALA A 123 16.95 -5.45 -2.76
C ALA A 123 18.35 -5.68 -3.31
N ARG A 124 18.44 -6.22 -4.52
CA ARG A 124 19.75 -6.46 -5.17
C ARG A 124 20.53 -5.16 -5.38
N ASP A 125 19.85 -4.12 -5.87
CA ASP A 125 20.50 -2.86 -6.20
C ASP A 125 20.87 -2.05 -4.96
N GLU A 126 20.09 -2.19 -3.89
CA GLU A 126 20.24 -1.39 -2.67
C GLU A 126 20.87 -2.16 -1.49
N GLY A 127 21.39 -3.35 -1.75
CA GLY A 127 22.14 -4.13 -0.74
C GLY A 127 21.28 -4.86 0.28
N GLY A 128 20.02 -5.17 -0.05
CA GLY A 128 19.13 -5.90 0.83
C GLY A 128 19.17 -7.42 0.66
N ASN A 129 18.27 -8.11 1.35
CA ASN A 129 18.12 -9.55 1.25
C ASN A 129 17.23 -9.91 0.05
N VAL A 130 17.87 -10.30 -1.05
CA VAL A 130 17.18 -10.60 -2.32
C VAL A 130 16.19 -11.76 -2.17
N ALA A 131 16.58 -12.84 -1.48
CA ALA A 131 15.72 -14.00 -1.32
C ALA A 131 14.46 -13.66 -0.55
N LYS A 132 14.58 -12.88 0.53
CA LYS A 132 13.44 -12.43 1.32
C LYS A 132 12.53 -11.48 0.52
N ALA A 133 13.13 -10.54 -0.20
CA ALA A 133 12.37 -9.59 -1.02
C ALA A 133 11.59 -10.31 -2.13
N ALA A 134 12.19 -11.32 -2.74
CA ALA A 134 11.56 -12.10 -3.80
C ALA A 134 10.28 -12.80 -3.35
N THR A 135 10.11 -13.06 -2.05
CA THR A 135 8.87 -13.67 -1.54
C THR A 135 7.66 -12.73 -1.69
N GLY A 136 7.88 -11.43 -1.80
CA GLY A 136 6.82 -10.45 -2.05
C GLY A 136 6.49 -10.27 -3.52
N ASP A 137 7.30 -10.81 -4.42
CA ASP A 137 7.08 -10.73 -5.85
C ASP A 137 6.24 -11.93 -6.31
N PRO A 138 5.47 -11.80 -7.41
CA PRO A 138 4.77 -12.93 -8.00
C PRO A 138 5.75 -14.00 -8.50
N THR A 139 5.34 -15.24 -8.38
CA THR A 139 6.11 -16.37 -8.89
C THR A 139 5.84 -16.64 -10.37
#